data_16eb8f33b3c5ab364cc01d1f5a34d737
#
_entry.id   16eb8f33b3c5ab364cc01d1f5a34d737
#
_cell.length_a   1.000
_cell.length_b   1.000
_cell.length_c   1.000
_cell.angle_alpha   90.00
_cell.angle_beta   90.00
_cell.angle_gamma   90.00
#
_symmetry.space_group_name_H-M   'P 1'
#
loop_
_entity.id
_entity.type
_entity.pdbx_description
1 polymer ?
#
loop_
_entity_poly.entity_id
_entity_poly.type
_entity_poly.pdbx_seq_one_letter_code
_entity_poly.pdbx_strand_id
1 'polypeptide(L)'
;MSENIKKYIAVISKENNQQYGVIFPDFLGCVTVGKNLEDAQKMAHDALQFHIDGMIKDREDLPLGKTLDEIKKKYKKAEIFVMIAVKIKNKAKRINITIDESLLRKLDKFLISCNHTRSAFFAKSIEKVFIK
;
A
#
# COMPACT_ATOMS: atom_id res chain seq x y z
N MET A 1 3.49 16.88 2.18
CA MET A 1 3.71 15.43 2.09
C MET A 1 2.67 14.70 2.91
N SER A 2 2.00 13.76 2.32
CA SER A 2 1.12 12.88 3.06
C SER A 2 1.79 11.51 3.21
N GLU A 3 1.72 10.94 4.40
CA GLU A 3 2.14 9.57 4.65
C GLU A 3 0.91 8.70 4.73
N ASN A 4 0.87 7.66 3.90
CA ASN A 4 -0.18 6.66 3.95
C ASN A 4 0.41 5.35 4.44
N ILE A 5 -0.38 4.60 5.18
CA ILE A 5 0.01 3.27 5.61
C ILE A 5 -0.78 2.27 4.79
N LYS A 6 -0.08 1.35 4.14
CA LYS A 6 -0.68 0.22 3.45
C LYS A 6 -0.24 -1.07 4.09
N LYS A 7 -1.10 -2.07 4.02
CA LYS A 7 -0.83 -3.37 4.63
C LYS A 7 -0.89 -4.45 3.56
N TYR A 8 0.11 -5.32 3.57
CA TYR A 8 0.18 -6.47 2.68
C TYR A 8 0.47 -7.72 3.49
N ILE A 9 0.02 -8.85 3.00
CA ILE A 9 0.17 -10.11 3.71
C ILE A 9 1.50 -10.76 3.35
N ALA A 10 2.29 -11.07 4.36
CA ALA A 10 3.49 -11.86 4.24
C ALA A 10 3.17 -13.32 4.58
N VAL A 11 3.69 -14.23 3.78
CA VAL A 11 3.55 -15.66 4.00
C VAL A 11 4.87 -16.17 4.57
N ILE A 12 4.83 -16.70 5.77
CA ILE A 12 6.01 -17.18 6.49
C ILE A 12 5.96 -18.70 6.63
N SER A 13 7.02 -19.35 6.19
CA SER A 13 7.15 -20.82 6.24
C SER A 13 8.48 -21.18 6.83
N LYS A 14 8.48 -22.26 7.65
CA LYS A 14 9.71 -22.78 8.23
C LYS A 14 10.47 -23.58 7.18
N GLU A 15 11.74 -23.24 7.04
CA GLU A 15 12.63 -23.96 6.11
C GLU A 15 13.33 -25.12 6.80
N ASN A 16 13.94 -26.02 6.02
CA ASN A 16 14.60 -27.22 6.53
C ASN A 16 15.75 -26.94 7.49
N ASN A 17 16.38 -25.77 7.37
CA ASN A 17 17.49 -25.35 8.23
C ASN A 17 17.04 -24.57 9.47
N GLN A 18 15.75 -24.67 9.80
CA GLN A 18 15.11 -23.99 10.93
C GLN A 18 15.02 -22.47 10.80
N GLN A 19 15.32 -21.93 9.64
CA GLN A 19 15.07 -20.54 9.33
C GLN A 19 13.65 -20.38 8.80
N TYR A 20 13.15 -19.15 8.86
CA TYR A 20 11.82 -18.83 8.36
C TYR A 20 11.92 -18.04 7.08
N GLY A 21 11.40 -18.61 5.99
CA GLY A 21 11.31 -17.91 4.71
C GLY A 21 10.07 -17.04 4.66
N VAL A 22 10.21 -15.85 4.08
CA VAL A 22 9.13 -14.89 3.94
C VAL A 22 8.96 -14.55 2.48
N ILE A 23 7.73 -14.63 1.99
CA ILE A 23 7.39 -14.17 0.65
C ILE A 23 6.18 -13.24 0.72
N PHE A 24 6.09 -12.37 -0.27
CA PHE A 24 4.94 -11.48 -0.43
C PHE A 24 4.23 -11.83 -1.73
N PRO A 25 3.05 -12.46 -1.67
CA PRO A 25 2.32 -12.85 -2.89
C PRO A 25 2.00 -11.69 -3.82
N ASP A 26 1.86 -10.47 -3.28
CA ASP A 26 1.57 -9.29 -4.07
C ASP A 26 2.80 -8.68 -4.75
N PHE A 27 4.00 -9.08 -4.34
CA PHE A 27 5.24 -8.49 -4.84
C PHE A 27 6.19 -9.58 -5.28
N LEU A 28 6.21 -9.83 -6.58
CA LEU A 28 7.09 -10.85 -7.15
C LEU A 28 8.55 -10.48 -6.90
N GLY A 29 9.32 -11.41 -6.35
CA GLY A 29 10.72 -11.19 -6.05
C GLY A 29 11.02 -10.56 -4.70
N CYS A 30 9.99 -10.16 -3.96
CA CYS A 30 10.19 -9.63 -2.61
C CYS A 30 10.20 -10.79 -1.61
N VAL A 31 11.38 -11.28 -1.30
CA VAL A 31 11.57 -12.43 -0.40
C VAL A 31 12.65 -12.11 0.62
N THR A 32 12.55 -12.73 1.79
CA THR A 32 13.57 -12.59 2.81
C THR A 32 13.55 -13.81 3.75
N VAL A 33 14.46 -13.82 4.69
CA VAL A 33 14.63 -14.94 5.64
C VAL A 33 14.89 -14.38 7.03
N GLY A 34 14.32 -15.00 8.04
CA GLY A 34 14.57 -14.67 9.43
C GLY A 34 15.01 -15.89 10.24
N LYS A 35 15.76 -15.64 11.31
CA LYS A 35 16.28 -16.71 12.19
C LYS A 35 15.19 -17.32 13.06
N ASN A 36 14.20 -16.53 13.43
CA ASN A 36 13.04 -16.94 14.20
C ASN A 36 11.84 -16.13 13.73
N LEU A 37 10.65 -16.37 14.30
CA LEU A 37 9.44 -15.68 13.85
C LEU A 37 9.51 -14.17 14.04
N GLU A 38 10.05 -13.73 15.16
CA GLU A 38 10.18 -12.31 15.44
C GLU A 38 11.13 -11.63 14.47
N ASP A 39 12.28 -12.26 14.21
CA ASP A 39 13.25 -11.77 13.24
C ASP A 39 12.66 -11.79 11.82
N ALA A 40 11.93 -12.85 11.48
CA ALA A 40 11.29 -12.96 10.16
C ALA A 40 10.29 -11.82 9.94
N GLN A 41 9.53 -11.45 10.95
CA GLN A 41 8.57 -10.35 10.84
C GLN A 41 9.28 -9.02 10.63
N LYS A 42 10.37 -8.81 11.34
CA LYS A 42 11.19 -7.59 11.17
C LYS A 42 11.80 -7.52 9.78
N MET A 43 12.38 -8.64 9.32
CA MET A 43 12.97 -8.73 7.99
C MET A 43 11.92 -8.55 6.90
N ALA A 44 10.72 -9.05 7.13
CA ALA A 44 9.60 -8.88 6.20
C ALA A 44 9.25 -7.40 6.05
N HIS A 45 9.15 -6.69 7.15
CA HIS A 45 8.87 -5.25 7.12
C HIS A 45 9.95 -4.50 6.35
N ASP A 46 11.22 -4.74 6.67
CA ASP A 46 12.33 -4.03 6.05
C ASP A 46 12.42 -4.32 4.55
N ALA A 47 12.25 -5.58 4.17
CA ALA A 47 12.29 -5.99 2.76
C ALA A 47 11.15 -5.35 1.96
N LEU A 48 9.95 -5.37 2.51
CA LEU A 48 8.79 -4.80 1.83
C LEU A 48 8.91 -3.28 1.73
N GLN A 49 9.32 -2.62 2.81
CA GLN A 49 9.51 -1.16 2.80
C GLN A 49 10.52 -0.75 1.74
N PHE A 50 11.64 -1.45 1.67
CA PHE A 50 12.67 -1.20 0.66
C PHE A 50 12.13 -1.41 -0.75
N HIS A 51 11.39 -2.50 -0.96
CA HIS A 51 10.84 -2.83 -2.27
C HIS A 51 9.84 -1.77 -2.74
N ILE A 52 8.94 -1.36 -1.84
CA ILE A 52 7.93 -0.34 -2.16
C ILE A 52 8.57 1.03 -2.40
N ASP A 53 9.55 1.40 -1.59
CA ASP A 53 10.27 2.67 -1.79
C ASP A 53 10.91 2.71 -3.18
N GLY A 54 11.46 1.59 -3.64
CA GLY A 54 12.01 1.46 -4.98
C GLY A 54 10.95 1.59 -6.07
N MET A 55 9.79 0.96 -5.88
CA MET A 55 8.69 1.07 -6.82
C MET A 55 8.18 2.50 -6.96
N ILE A 56 8.05 3.20 -5.83
CA ILE A 56 7.61 4.60 -5.83
C ILE A 56 8.62 5.48 -6.55
N LYS A 57 9.89 5.26 -6.29
CA LYS A 57 10.97 5.99 -6.97
C LYS A 57 10.91 5.79 -8.47
N ASP A 58 10.61 4.57 -8.92
CA ASP A 58 10.52 4.22 -10.33
C ASP A 58 9.13 4.52 -10.92
N ARG A 59 8.24 5.12 -10.13
CA ARG A 59 6.87 5.50 -10.55
C ARG A 59 6.03 4.31 -10.99
N GLU A 60 6.26 3.15 -10.37
CA GLU A 60 5.46 1.97 -10.60
C GLU A 60 4.21 2.00 -9.72
N ASP A 61 3.11 1.45 -10.23
CA ASP A 61 1.89 1.34 -9.47
C ASP A 61 1.99 0.23 -8.44
N LEU A 62 1.52 0.51 -7.22
CA LEU A 62 1.48 -0.50 -6.17
C LEU A 62 0.27 -1.40 -6.38
N PRO A 63 0.41 -2.71 -6.16
CA PRO A 63 -0.72 -3.62 -6.31
C PRO A 63 -1.77 -3.40 -5.23
N LEU A 64 -3.01 -3.77 -5.54
CA LEU A 64 -4.04 -3.94 -4.53
C LEU A 64 -3.76 -5.25 -3.81
N GLY A 65 -3.72 -5.23 -2.49
CA GLY A 65 -3.43 -6.43 -1.72
C GLY A 65 -4.45 -7.53 -1.95
N LYS A 66 -3.99 -8.76 -2.08
CA LYS A 66 -4.86 -9.92 -2.15
C LYS A 66 -5.49 -10.17 -0.77
N THR A 67 -6.67 -10.76 -0.77
CA THR A 67 -7.31 -11.12 0.50
C THR A 67 -6.63 -12.32 1.13
N LEU A 68 -6.82 -12.47 2.44
CA LEU A 68 -6.27 -13.62 3.16
C LEU A 68 -6.77 -14.93 2.58
N ASP A 69 -8.05 -15.01 2.21
CA ASP A 69 -8.63 -16.22 1.65
C ASP A 69 -7.98 -16.62 0.34
N GLU A 70 -7.72 -15.65 -0.55
CA GLU A 70 -7.03 -15.91 -1.81
C GLU A 70 -5.61 -16.45 -1.59
N ILE A 71 -4.91 -15.88 -0.62
CA ILE A 71 -3.54 -16.26 -0.31
C ILE A 71 -3.50 -17.65 0.33
N LYS A 72 -4.40 -17.94 1.26
CA LYS A 72 -4.48 -19.25 1.90
C LYS A 72 -4.74 -20.38 0.92
N LYS A 73 -5.53 -20.12 -0.12
CA LYS A 73 -5.80 -21.14 -1.16
C LYS A 73 -4.53 -21.54 -1.89
N LYS A 74 -3.64 -20.60 -2.14
CA LYS A 74 -2.41 -20.83 -2.89
C LYS A 74 -1.27 -21.38 -2.02
N TYR A 75 -1.19 -20.92 -0.76
CA TYR A 75 -0.07 -21.24 0.13
C TYR A 75 -0.55 -22.10 1.30
N LYS A 76 -0.99 -23.31 0.99
CA LYS A 76 -1.59 -24.22 1.97
C LYS A 76 -0.59 -24.75 3.01
N LYS A 77 0.69 -24.78 2.68
CA LYS A 77 1.73 -25.30 3.56
C LYS A 77 2.42 -24.23 4.40
N ALA A 78 1.98 -22.99 4.27
CA ALA A 78 2.56 -21.90 5.05
C ALA A 78 2.16 -22.01 6.51
N GLU A 79 3.05 -21.65 7.39
CA GLU A 79 2.78 -21.72 8.82
C GLU A 79 2.08 -20.48 9.35
N ILE A 80 2.46 -19.31 8.84
CA ILE A 80 1.93 -18.04 9.36
C ILE A 80 1.66 -17.07 8.23
N PHE A 81 0.55 -16.35 8.38
CA PHE A 81 0.18 -15.23 7.51
C PHE A 81 0.15 -13.98 8.37
N VAL A 82 0.96 -12.99 8.06
CA VAL A 82 1.10 -11.78 8.85
C VAL A 82 0.86 -10.56 7.98
N MET A 83 0.09 -9.61 8.48
CA MET A 83 -0.07 -8.32 7.80
C MET A 83 1.10 -7.42 8.16
N ILE A 84 1.80 -6.95 7.15
CA ILE A 84 2.93 -6.05 7.31
C ILE A 84 2.50 -4.66 6.89
N ALA A 85 2.61 -3.70 7.79
CA ALA A 85 2.26 -2.31 7.54
C ALA A 85 3.50 -1.56 7.06
N VAL A 86 3.36 -0.85 5.94
CA VAL A 86 4.44 -0.05 5.37
C VAL A 86 3.98 1.37 5.16
N LYS A 87 4.90 2.29 5.20
CA LYS A 87 4.63 3.71 4.97
C LYS A 87 4.86 4.05 3.50
N ILE A 88 3.87 4.70 2.91
CA ILE A 88 3.95 5.17 1.53
C ILE A 88 4.17 6.68 1.57
N LYS A 89 5.32 7.13 1.09
CA LYS A 89 5.62 8.56 1.01
C LYS A 89 5.27 9.06 -0.36
N ASN A 90 4.12 9.73 -0.45
CA ASN A 90 3.67 10.35 -1.69
C ASN A 90 3.98 11.84 -1.65
N LYS A 91 4.59 12.33 -2.71
CA LYS A 91 4.83 13.76 -2.86
C LYS A 91 3.64 14.39 -3.55
N ALA A 92 3.07 15.41 -2.92
CA ALA A 92 2.04 16.23 -3.56
C ALA A 92 2.69 17.07 -4.65
N LYS A 93 2.05 17.14 -5.80
CA LYS A 93 2.50 17.98 -6.91
C LYS A 93 1.45 19.03 -7.19
N ARG A 94 1.88 20.31 -7.32
CA ARG A 94 0.96 21.38 -7.66
C ARG A 94 0.61 21.30 -9.13
N ILE A 95 -0.68 21.34 -9.43
CA ILE A 95 -1.17 21.43 -10.80
C ILE A 95 -2.15 22.60 -10.88
N ASN A 96 -2.26 23.22 -12.06
CA ASN A 96 -3.22 24.28 -12.32
C ASN A 96 -4.27 23.72 -13.28
N ILE A 97 -5.54 23.92 -12.93
CA ILE A 97 -6.65 23.51 -13.78
C ILE A 97 -7.58 24.71 -14.02
N THR A 98 -8.23 24.68 -15.17
CA THR A 98 -9.26 25.68 -15.50
C THR A 98 -10.63 25.04 -15.31
N ILE A 99 -11.51 25.72 -14.59
CA ILE A 99 -12.83 25.20 -14.29
C ILE A 99 -13.85 26.32 -14.46
N ASP A 100 -15.05 25.98 -14.89
CA ASP A 100 -16.13 26.95 -15.04
C ASP A 100 -16.44 27.66 -13.72
N GLU A 101 -16.61 28.99 -13.77
CA GLU A 101 -16.78 29.80 -12.58
C GLU A 101 -18.04 29.44 -11.79
N SER A 102 -19.14 29.14 -12.46
CA SER A 102 -20.39 28.78 -11.78
C SER A 102 -20.26 27.41 -11.09
N LEU A 103 -19.55 26.48 -11.72
CA LEU A 103 -19.27 25.16 -11.12
C LEU A 103 -18.37 25.29 -9.90
N LEU A 104 -17.36 26.15 -9.98
CA LEU A 104 -16.46 26.40 -8.85
C LEU A 104 -17.23 26.99 -7.66
N ARG A 105 -18.17 27.90 -7.89
CA ARG A 105 -19.00 28.45 -6.82
C ARG A 105 -19.83 27.36 -6.13
N LYS A 106 -20.40 26.46 -6.91
CA LYS A 106 -21.16 25.30 -6.35
C LYS A 106 -20.27 24.42 -5.49
N LEU A 107 -19.06 24.18 -5.98
CA LEU A 107 -18.08 23.38 -5.25
C LEU A 107 -17.73 24.05 -3.92
N ASP A 108 -17.43 25.35 -3.94
CA ASP A 108 -17.02 26.07 -2.73
C ASP A 108 -18.12 26.07 -1.67
N LYS A 109 -19.39 26.24 -2.07
CA LYS A 109 -20.50 26.13 -1.13
C LYS A 109 -20.59 24.74 -0.50
N PHE A 110 -20.42 23.71 -1.31
CA PHE A 110 -20.41 22.32 -0.82
C PHE A 110 -19.27 22.08 0.16
N LEU A 111 -18.06 22.56 -0.16
CA LEU A 111 -16.89 22.36 0.69
C LEU A 111 -17.01 23.06 2.04
N ILE A 112 -17.63 24.22 2.08
CA ILE A 112 -17.88 24.93 3.33
C ILE A 112 -18.79 24.09 4.23
N SER A 113 -19.83 23.48 3.66
CA SER A 113 -20.78 22.67 4.41
C SER A 113 -20.14 21.39 4.96
N CYS A 114 -19.12 20.85 4.28
CA CYS A 114 -18.42 19.63 4.65
C CYS A 114 -17.11 19.85 5.42
N ASN A 115 -16.68 21.10 5.51
CA ASN A 115 -15.38 21.45 6.10
C ASN A 115 -14.21 20.76 5.40
N HIS A 116 -14.25 20.72 4.05
CA HIS A 116 -13.18 20.16 3.22
C HIS A 116 -12.51 21.23 2.39
N THR A 117 -11.28 20.98 1.95
CA THR A 117 -10.55 21.84 1.02
C THR A 117 -10.79 21.40 -0.42
N ARG A 118 -10.54 22.29 -1.38
CA ARG A 118 -10.60 21.95 -2.80
C ARG A 118 -9.64 20.80 -3.13
N SER A 119 -8.41 20.88 -2.64
CA SER A 119 -7.38 19.86 -2.90
C SER A 119 -7.79 18.49 -2.40
N ALA A 120 -8.33 18.41 -1.19
CA ALA A 120 -8.79 17.14 -0.62
C ALA A 120 -9.96 16.56 -1.41
N PHE A 121 -10.88 17.40 -1.84
CA PHE A 121 -12.02 16.99 -2.66
C PHE A 121 -11.57 16.41 -4.00
N PHE A 122 -10.68 17.12 -4.70
CA PHE A 122 -10.18 16.67 -6.00
C PHE A 122 -9.39 15.37 -5.87
N ALA A 123 -8.56 15.23 -4.84
CA ALA A 123 -7.81 14.00 -4.63
C ALA A 123 -8.75 12.80 -4.43
N LYS A 124 -9.77 12.95 -3.57
CA LYS A 124 -10.75 11.88 -3.34
C LYS A 124 -11.56 11.54 -4.59
N SER A 125 -11.92 12.56 -5.36
CA SER A 125 -12.71 12.35 -6.59
C SER A 125 -11.91 11.57 -7.63
N ILE A 126 -10.63 11.87 -7.76
CA ILE A 126 -9.74 11.17 -8.69
C ILE A 126 -9.54 9.72 -8.22
N GLU A 127 -9.33 9.50 -6.94
CA GLU A 127 -9.18 8.15 -6.38
C GLU A 127 -10.37 7.27 -6.70
N LYS A 128 -11.60 7.81 -6.58
CA LYS A 128 -12.82 7.06 -6.86
C LYS A 128 -12.92 6.55 -8.29
N VAL A 129 -12.31 7.26 -9.23
CA VAL A 129 -12.31 6.85 -10.65
C VAL A 129 -11.47 5.59 -10.85
N PHE A 130 -10.40 5.43 -10.09
CA PHE A 130 -9.45 4.33 -10.25
C PHE A 130 -9.69 3.16 -9.31
N ILE A 131 -10.52 3.33 -8.28
CA ILE A 131 -10.89 2.25 -7.37
C ILE A 131 -12.13 1.56 -7.93
N LYS A 132 -11.99 0.29 -8.27
CA LYS A 132 -13.10 -0.54 -8.76
C LYS A 132 -13.36 -1.70 -7.83
#